data_640c7181fe74ca90ca59c8f340ce5eea
#
_entry.id   640c7181fe74ca90ca59c8f340ce5eea
#
_cell.length_a   1.000
_cell.length_b   1.000
_cell.length_c   1.000
_cell.angle_alpha   90.00
_cell.angle_beta   90.00
_cell.angle_gamma   90.00
#
_symmetry.space_group_name_H-M   'P 1'
#
loop_
_entity.id
_entity.type
_entity.pdbx_description
1 polymer ?
#
loop_
_entity_poly.entity_id
_entity_poly.type
_entity_poly.pdbx_seq_one_letter_code
_entity_poly.pdbx_strand_id
1 'polypeptide(L)'
;LGSGAACTNQALLQAIRTGDRTLPGQVIDSVYVAAGYKLPEAQREKYIDSILLCKTGDDMCQGDSIPCAQWPYAKSGVSNTMSVQYCNLSALADVQPQMPILWIRGDKDVMVSDHSVCDVAVLGQMGVLPGYPGADQFPSQPMVEQMRYVLERYRAVGGRYEEQLISGSGHGCMLDHEDRVVALLQQFIL
;
A
#
# COMPACT_ATOMS: atom_id res chain seq x y z
N LEU A 1 0.92 -18.90 -4.75
CA LEU A 1 -0.01 -17.80 -4.44
C LEU A 1 0.56 -17.10 -3.22
N GLY A 2 1.14 -15.95 -3.34
CA GLY A 2 1.64 -15.16 -2.21
C GLY A 2 0.51 -14.42 -1.47
N SER A 3 0.92 -13.67 -0.46
CA SER A 3 0.04 -12.75 0.25
C SER A 3 -0.44 -11.67 -0.71
N GLY A 4 -1.62 -11.62 -1.08
CA GLY A 4 -2.09 -10.62 -2.03
C GLY A 4 -3.03 -9.59 -1.42
N ALA A 5 -3.45 -9.78 -0.19
CA ALA A 5 -4.37 -8.88 0.48
C ALA A 5 -3.92 -8.61 1.91
N ALA A 6 -4.17 -7.42 2.39
CA ALA A 6 -3.93 -7.06 3.77
C ALA A 6 -4.90 -7.82 4.71
N CYS A 7 -4.41 -8.22 5.87
CA CYS A 7 -5.27 -8.66 6.95
C CYS A 7 -6.14 -7.50 7.44
N THR A 8 -7.37 -7.82 7.76
CA THR A 8 -8.26 -6.86 8.40
C THR A 8 -7.78 -6.54 9.81
N ASN A 9 -7.54 -5.25 10.07
CA ASN A 9 -7.28 -4.76 11.42
C ASN A 9 -8.61 -4.56 12.16
N GLN A 10 -9.01 -5.53 12.97
CA GLN A 10 -10.28 -5.48 13.72
C GLN A 10 -10.35 -4.28 14.69
N ALA A 11 -9.23 -3.88 15.28
CA ALA A 11 -9.21 -2.69 16.14
C ALA A 11 -9.48 -1.40 15.35
N LEU A 12 -8.95 -1.29 14.11
CA LEU A 12 -9.26 -0.16 13.24
C LEU A 12 -10.72 -0.15 12.80
N LEU A 13 -11.30 -1.30 12.46
CA LEU A 13 -12.74 -1.38 12.17
C LEU A 13 -13.60 -0.95 13.36
N GLN A 14 -13.22 -1.37 14.55
CA GLN A 14 -13.92 -0.95 15.77
C GLN A 14 -13.78 0.57 16.01
N ALA A 15 -12.59 1.12 15.83
CA ALA A 15 -12.37 2.57 15.94
C ALA A 15 -13.25 3.35 14.94
N ILE A 16 -13.33 2.89 13.69
CA ILE A 16 -14.21 3.49 12.67
C ILE A 16 -15.68 3.44 13.11
N ARG A 17 -16.15 2.28 13.59
CA ARG A 17 -17.55 2.10 14.03
C ARG A 17 -17.93 2.95 15.23
N THR A 18 -16.98 3.21 16.13
CA THR A 18 -17.21 3.98 17.37
C THR A 18 -16.83 5.45 17.25
N GLY A 19 -16.21 5.86 16.15
CA GLY A 19 -15.69 7.23 16.00
C GLY A 19 -14.45 7.50 16.85
N ASP A 20 -13.73 6.47 17.32
CA ASP A 20 -12.47 6.63 18.04
C ASP A 20 -11.38 7.12 17.08
N ARG A 21 -10.77 8.25 17.42
CA ARG A 21 -9.75 8.94 16.60
C ARG A 21 -8.32 8.46 16.85
N THR A 22 -8.10 7.70 17.94
CA THR A 22 -6.77 7.35 18.43
C THR A 22 -6.03 6.46 17.44
N LEU A 23 -6.61 5.33 17.09
CA LEU A 23 -5.98 4.38 16.17
C LEU A 23 -5.89 4.90 14.72
N PRO A 24 -6.94 5.53 14.14
CA PRO A 24 -6.80 6.24 12.86
C PRO A 24 -5.66 7.25 12.84
N GLY A 25 -5.48 8.06 13.90
CA GLY A 25 -4.38 8.98 14.05
C GLY A 25 -3.01 8.28 14.05
N GLN A 26 -2.88 7.19 14.77
CA GLN A 26 -1.65 6.38 14.78
C GLN A 26 -1.33 5.80 13.40
N VAL A 27 -2.33 5.37 12.64
CA VAL A 27 -2.15 4.87 11.27
C VAL A 27 -1.63 5.97 10.36
N ILE A 28 -2.17 7.20 10.43
CA ILE A 28 -1.64 8.34 9.68
C ILE A 28 -0.17 8.59 10.04
N ASP A 29 0.14 8.69 11.34
CA ASP A 29 1.45 9.10 11.85
C ASP A 29 2.57 8.05 11.64
N SER A 30 2.21 6.77 11.45
CA SER A 30 3.18 5.67 11.39
C SER A 30 3.20 4.89 10.08
N VAL A 31 2.16 5.03 9.25
CA VAL A 31 2.01 4.23 8.04
C VAL A 31 1.96 5.11 6.79
N TYR A 32 1.22 6.23 6.84
CA TYR A 32 1.07 7.11 5.68
C TYR A 32 2.23 8.10 5.50
N VAL A 33 2.77 8.63 6.59
CA VAL A 33 3.93 9.53 6.53
C VAL A 33 5.18 8.83 7.09
N ALA A 34 6.35 9.38 6.79
CA ALA A 34 7.60 8.84 7.31
C ALA A 34 7.63 8.91 8.84
N ALA A 35 8.22 7.90 9.47
CA ALA A 35 8.33 7.85 10.93
C ALA A 35 9.02 9.12 11.48
N GLY A 36 8.34 9.79 12.41
CA GLY A 36 8.81 11.03 13.01
C GLY A 36 8.39 12.31 12.29
N TYR A 37 7.85 12.23 11.08
CA TYR A 37 7.25 13.39 10.43
C TYR A 37 5.96 13.81 11.16
N LYS A 38 5.75 15.12 11.25
CA LYS A 38 4.56 15.69 11.90
C LYS A 38 3.75 16.49 10.91
N LEU A 39 2.60 15.94 10.54
CA LEU A 39 1.62 16.70 9.76
C LEU A 39 1.12 17.92 10.56
N PRO A 40 0.82 19.04 9.86
CA PRO A 40 0.04 20.11 10.47
C PRO A 40 -1.25 19.57 11.05
N GLU A 41 -1.60 19.95 12.29
CA GLU A 41 -2.73 19.37 13.02
C GLU A 41 -4.05 19.43 12.24
N ALA A 42 -4.35 20.57 11.62
CA ALA A 42 -5.57 20.73 10.81
C ALA A 42 -5.64 19.77 9.61
N GLN A 43 -4.50 19.42 9.04
CA GLN A 43 -4.40 18.46 7.93
C GLN A 43 -4.55 17.04 8.46
N ARG A 44 -3.85 16.71 9.55
CA ARG A 44 -3.93 15.41 10.22
C ARG A 44 -5.38 15.06 10.61
N GLU A 45 -6.08 16.01 11.21
CA GLU A 45 -7.48 15.82 11.61
C GLU A 45 -8.41 15.54 10.41
N LYS A 46 -8.20 16.20 9.27
CA LYS A 46 -8.96 15.90 8.04
C LYS A 46 -8.73 14.47 7.53
N TYR A 47 -7.51 13.94 7.64
CA TYR A 47 -7.24 12.56 7.26
C TYR A 47 -7.88 11.56 8.22
N ILE A 48 -7.87 11.86 9.52
CA ILE A 48 -8.59 11.06 10.52
C ILE A 48 -10.09 11.05 10.21
N ASP A 49 -10.68 12.22 9.93
CA ASP A 49 -12.08 12.31 9.51
C ASP A 49 -12.38 11.46 8.29
N SER A 50 -11.48 11.46 7.29
CA SER A 50 -11.63 10.66 6.09
C SER A 50 -11.63 9.16 6.38
N ILE A 51 -10.77 8.68 7.28
CA ILE A 51 -10.77 7.28 7.73
C ILE A 51 -12.08 6.94 8.45
N LEU A 52 -12.56 7.81 9.33
CA LEU A 52 -13.80 7.59 10.10
C LEU A 52 -15.06 7.62 9.22
N LEU A 53 -15.01 8.20 8.02
CA LEU A 53 -16.10 8.15 7.04
C LEU A 53 -16.17 6.82 6.28
N CYS A 54 -15.18 5.94 6.41
CA CYS A 54 -15.19 4.66 5.74
C CYS A 54 -16.35 3.79 6.23
N LYS A 55 -17.11 3.24 5.30
CA LYS A 55 -18.09 2.21 5.61
C LYS A 55 -17.38 0.89 5.89
N THR A 56 -17.75 0.24 6.97
CA THR A 56 -17.22 -1.06 7.37
C THR A 56 -18.23 -2.18 7.09
N GLY A 57 -17.76 -3.36 6.72
CA GLY A 57 -18.58 -4.53 6.46
C GLY A 57 -17.87 -5.49 5.50
N ASP A 58 -18.45 -6.66 5.29
CA ASP A 58 -17.84 -7.72 4.49
C ASP A 58 -17.56 -7.28 3.03
N ASP A 59 -18.45 -6.48 2.46
CA ASP A 59 -18.35 -5.97 1.09
C ASP A 59 -17.78 -4.53 1.02
N MET A 60 -17.30 -4.00 2.15
CA MET A 60 -16.83 -2.63 2.26
C MET A 60 -15.36 -2.58 2.68
N CYS A 61 -14.97 -1.49 3.37
CA CYS A 61 -13.61 -1.35 3.88
C CYS A 61 -13.24 -2.54 4.75
N GLN A 62 -12.16 -3.19 4.37
CA GLN A 62 -11.52 -4.29 5.09
C GLN A 62 -12.48 -5.42 5.47
N GLY A 63 -12.84 -6.25 4.50
CA GLY A 63 -13.52 -7.51 4.80
C GLY A 63 -12.69 -8.43 5.71
N ASP A 64 -13.35 -9.38 6.34
CA ASP A 64 -12.71 -10.29 7.27
C ASP A 64 -11.71 -11.23 6.59
N SER A 65 -10.63 -11.54 7.30
CA SER A 65 -9.73 -12.62 6.93
C SER A 65 -10.33 -13.97 7.25
N ILE A 66 -10.15 -14.92 6.35
CA ILE A 66 -10.49 -16.32 6.58
C ILE A 66 -9.27 -17.21 6.35
N PRO A 67 -9.16 -18.33 7.04
CA PRO A 67 -8.16 -19.34 6.72
C PRO A 67 -8.37 -19.87 5.30
N CYS A 68 -7.28 -19.98 4.54
CA CYS A 68 -7.23 -20.76 3.31
C CYS A 68 -6.38 -22.01 3.54
N ALA A 69 -6.24 -22.87 2.53
CA ALA A 69 -5.43 -24.07 2.65
C ALA A 69 -3.97 -23.79 3.02
N GLN A 70 -3.46 -22.63 2.63
CA GLN A 70 -2.07 -22.21 2.90
C GLN A 70 -1.98 -21.33 4.13
N TRP A 71 -2.83 -20.29 4.24
CA TRP A 71 -2.83 -19.37 5.37
C TRP A 71 -3.99 -18.35 5.28
N PRO A 72 -4.26 -17.54 6.36
CA PRO A 72 -5.30 -16.52 6.34
C PRO A 72 -5.11 -15.49 5.21
N TYR A 73 -6.20 -15.11 4.57
CA TYR A 73 -6.26 -13.99 3.64
C TYR A 73 -7.65 -13.35 3.71
N ALA A 74 -7.78 -12.12 3.21
CA ALA A 74 -9.07 -11.45 3.16
C ALA A 74 -10.02 -12.17 2.19
N LYS A 75 -11.22 -12.51 2.66
CA LYS A 75 -12.26 -13.15 1.86
C LYS A 75 -12.98 -12.17 0.97
N SER A 76 -13.32 -11.03 1.49
CA SER A 76 -14.11 -9.98 0.86
C SER A 76 -13.64 -8.60 1.29
N GLY A 77 -14.34 -7.57 0.84
CA GLY A 77 -14.01 -6.19 1.12
C GLY A 77 -13.05 -5.57 0.12
N VAL A 78 -12.92 -4.25 0.20
CA VAL A 78 -12.19 -3.46 -0.80
C VAL A 78 -10.70 -3.79 -0.85
N SER A 79 -10.10 -4.14 0.28
CA SER A 79 -8.68 -4.51 0.35
C SER A 79 -8.34 -5.76 -0.46
N ASN A 80 -9.33 -6.64 -0.68
CA ASN A 80 -9.14 -7.85 -1.45
C ASN A 80 -8.94 -7.56 -2.94
N THR A 81 -9.44 -6.44 -3.44
CA THR A 81 -9.26 -6.01 -4.84
C THR A 81 -7.82 -5.67 -5.18
N MET A 82 -6.97 -5.39 -4.18
CA MET A 82 -5.54 -5.15 -4.38
C MET A 82 -4.72 -6.45 -4.47
N SER A 83 -5.34 -7.58 -4.21
CA SER A 83 -4.69 -8.90 -4.35
C SER A 83 -4.39 -9.20 -5.81
N VAL A 84 -3.22 -9.74 -6.10
CA VAL A 84 -2.83 -10.21 -7.45
C VAL A 84 -3.80 -11.24 -8.03
N GLN A 85 -4.59 -11.90 -7.18
CA GLN A 85 -5.64 -12.82 -7.59
C GLN A 85 -6.76 -12.12 -8.36
N TYR A 86 -7.04 -10.84 -8.03
CA TYR A 86 -8.13 -10.06 -8.62
C TYR A 86 -7.62 -8.84 -9.42
N CYS A 87 -6.47 -8.31 -9.07
CA CYS A 87 -5.90 -7.12 -9.68
C CYS A 87 -4.45 -7.39 -10.13
N ASN A 88 -4.29 -7.99 -11.31
CA ASN A 88 -2.99 -8.21 -11.92
C ASN A 88 -2.74 -7.15 -12.99
N LEU A 89 -1.90 -6.16 -12.69
CA LEU A 89 -1.56 -5.06 -13.59
C LEU A 89 -0.29 -5.33 -14.43
N SER A 90 0.22 -6.55 -14.47
CA SER A 90 1.43 -6.87 -15.25
C SER A 90 1.28 -6.61 -16.75
N ALA A 91 0.03 -6.57 -17.26
CA ALA A 91 -0.27 -6.18 -18.63
C ALA A 91 0.07 -4.71 -18.96
N LEU A 92 0.38 -3.86 -17.95
CA LEU A 92 0.90 -2.50 -18.18
C LEU A 92 2.13 -2.52 -19.10
N ALA A 93 2.95 -3.58 -19.03
CA ALA A 93 4.11 -3.75 -19.89
C ALA A 93 3.75 -3.78 -21.39
N ASP A 94 2.55 -4.16 -21.74
CA ASP A 94 2.12 -4.42 -23.13
C ASP A 94 1.10 -3.37 -23.64
N VAL A 95 0.80 -2.33 -22.84
CA VAL A 95 -0.18 -1.28 -23.20
C VAL A 95 0.29 -0.46 -24.40
N GLN A 96 -0.67 -0.18 -25.30
CA GLN A 96 -0.46 0.69 -26.48
C GLN A 96 -1.58 1.73 -26.60
N PRO A 97 -1.31 2.97 -27.03
CA PRO A 97 0.03 3.53 -27.24
C PRO A 97 0.81 3.66 -25.93
N GLN A 98 2.14 3.59 -26.03
CA GLN A 98 3.00 3.74 -24.86
C GLN A 98 3.04 5.20 -24.43
N MET A 99 2.63 5.46 -23.20
CA MET A 99 2.67 6.78 -22.57
C MET A 99 3.90 6.88 -21.64
N PRO A 100 4.49 8.07 -21.49
CA PRO A 100 5.51 8.25 -20.45
C PRO A 100 4.92 7.97 -19.06
N ILE A 101 5.68 7.31 -18.21
CA ILE A 101 5.30 6.97 -16.84
C ILE A 101 6.24 7.66 -15.87
N LEU A 102 5.70 8.37 -14.88
CA LEU A 102 6.42 8.87 -13.73
C LEU A 102 5.96 8.11 -12.49
N TRP A 103 6.89 7.40 -11.85
CA TRP A 103 6.65 6.69 -10.60
C TRP A 103 7.36 7.42 -9.45
N ILE A 104 6.59 8.05 -8.58
CA ILE A 104 7.09 8.76 -7.40
C ILE A 104 6.80 7.91 -6.16
N ARG A 105 7.80 7.71 -5.31
CA ARG A 105 7.66 6.98 -4.04
C ARG A 105 8.62 7.48 -2.97
N GLY A 106 8.29 7.23 -1.70
CA GLY A 106 9.16 7.50 -0.57
C GLY A 106 10.12 6.36 -0.27
N ASP A 107 11.33 6.67 0.23
CA ASP A 107 12.30 5.66 0.67
C ASP A 107 11.97 5.07 2.06
N LYS A 108 11.00 5.66 2.77
CA LYS A 108 10.48 5.22 4.07
C LYS A 108 9.05 4.66 3.97
N ASP A 109 8.59 4.35 2.76
CA ASP A 109 7.28 3.73 2.58
C ASP A 109 7.27 2.33 3.19
N VAL A 110 6.42 2.13 4.21
CA VAL A 110 6.23 0.85 4.89
C VAL A 110 5.02 0.08 4.37
N MET A 111 4.16 0.72 3.55
CA MET A 111 2.98 0.08 2.96
C MET A 111 3.30 -0.59 1.62
N VAL A 112 3.96 0.14 0.71
CA VAL A 112 4.37 -0.37 -0.60
C VAL A 112 5.88 -0.50 -0.63
N SER A 113 6.37 -1.62 -0.12
CA SER A 113 7.78 -1.94 -0.03
C SER A 113 7.99 -3.45 -0.23
N ASP A 114 9.24 -3.87 -0.37
CA ASP A 114 9.59 -5.29 -0.48
C ASP A 114 9.48 -6.03 0.87
N HIS A 115 9.26 -5.28 1.96
CA HIS A 115 9.01 -5.79 3.32
C HIS A 115 7.81 -5.05 3.95
N SER A 116 6.70 -5.02 3.23
CA SER A 116 5.52 -4.24 3.62
C SER A 116 4.90 -4.74 4.93
N VAL A 117 4.63 -3.80 5.85
CA VAL A 117 3.84 -4.09 7.06
C VAL A 117 2.36 -4.37 6.76
N CYS A 118 1.92 -4.14 5.53
CA CYS A 118 0.59 -4.50 5.05
C CYS A 118 0.55 -5.91 4.42
N ASP A 119 1.70 -6.55 4.25
CA ASP A 119 1.79 -7.91 3.72
C ASP A 119 1.68 -8.92 4.84
N VAL A 120 0.63 -9.75 4.80
CA VAL A 120 0.38 -10.78 5.82
C VAL A 120 1.53 -11.78 5.94
N ALA A 121 2.25 -12.09 4.85
CA ALA A 121 3.41 -12.98 4.91
C ALA A 121 4.56 -12.32 5.68
N VAL A 122 4.81 -11.03 5.49
CA VAL A 122 5.80 -10.27 6.27
C VAL A 122 5.41 -10.27 7.75
N LEU A 123 4.15 -9.99 8.07
CA LEU A 123 3.66 -10.04 9.46
C LEU A 123 3.80 -11.43 10.08
N GLY A 124 3.59 -12.48 9.28
CA GLY A 124 3.82 -13.85 9.72
C GLY A 124 5.30 -14.17 9.96
N GLN A 125 6.19 -13.75 9.06
CA GLN A 125 7.65 -13.88 9.24
C GLN A 125 8.14 -13.18 10.49
N MET A 126 7.56 -12.04 10.84
CA MET A 126 7.85 -11.27 12.05
C MET A 126 7.23 -11.89 13.33
N GLY A 127 6.42 -12.95 13.22
CA GLY A 127 5.73 -13.57 14.34
C GLY A 127 4.52 -12.79 14.87
N VAL A 128 4.08 -11.73 14.15
CA VAL A 128 2.90 -10.93 14.51
C VAL A 128 1.61 -11.71 14.27
N LEU A 129 1.57 -12.50 13.20
CA LEU A 129 0.46 -13.39 12.89
C LEU A 129 0.86 -14.85 13.13
N PRO A 130 0.05 -15.62 13.89
CA PRO A 130 0.36 -17.00 14.21
C PRO A 130 0.17 -17.94 13.02
N GLY A 131 0.85 -19.08 13.06
CA GLY A 131 0.65 -20.17 12.11
C GLY A 131 1.23 -19.94 10.72
N TYR A 132 2.17 -19.01 10.56
CA TYR A 132 2.84 -18.77 9.28
C TYR A 132 3.54 -20.04 8.77
N PRO A 133 3.20 -20.53 7.54
CA PRO A 133 3.68 -21.83 7.06
C PRO A 133 5.10 -21.78 6.46
N GLY A 134 5.72 -20.59 6.41
CA GLY A 134 7.03 -20.40 5.79
C GLY A 134 6.94 -19.83 4.36
N ALA A 135 8.05 -19.22 3.92
CA ALA A 135 8.13 -18.52 2.65
C ALA A 135 7.94 -19.43 1.42
N ASP A 136 8.30 -20.72 1.54
CA ASP A 136 8.12 -21.69 0.46
C ASP A 136 6.64 -21.92 0.13
N GLN A 137 5.76 -21.85 1.14
CA GLN A 137 4.32 -22.06 0.97
C GLN A 137 3.56 -20.75 0.79
N PHE A 138 4.01 -19.69 1.43
CA PHE A 138 3.33 -18.39 1.43
C PHE A 138 4.36 -17.24 1.41
N PRO A 139 4.99 -16.99 0.24
CA PRO A 139 6.01 -15.94 0.09
C PRO A 139 5.41 -14.54 0.24
N SER A 140 6.20 -13.63 0.77
CA SER A 140 5.89 -12.19 0.75
C SER A 140 5.94 -11.63 -0.67
N GLN A 141 5.34 -10.45 -0.85
CA GLN A 141 5.32 -9.75 -2.12
C GLN A 141 6.41 -8.66 -2.13
N PRO A 142 7.48 -8.79 -2.93
CA PRO A 142 8.46 -7.71 -3.11
C PRO A 142 7.87 -6.65 -4.05
N MET A 143 7.01 -5.78 -3.52
CA MET A 143 6.14 -4.91 -4.32
C MET A 143 6.92 -3.90 -5.17
N VAL A 144 8.03 -3.39 -4.67
CA VAL A 144 8.90 -2.45 -5.40
C VAL A 144 9.64 -3.17 -6.53
N GLU A 145 10.19 -4.34 -6.27
CA GLU A 145 10.85 -5.15 -7.30
C GLU A 145 9.86 -5.63 -8.36
N GLN A 146 8.65 -6.00 -7.98
CA GLN A 146 7.59 -6.39 -8.92
C GLN A 146 7.22 -5.22 -9.84
N MET A 147 7.07 -4.01 -9.30
CA MET A 147 6.78 -2.82 -10.11
C MET A 147 7.93 -2.51 -11.06
N ARG A 148 9.18 -2.53 -10.58
CA ARG A 148 10.36 -2.36 -11.44
C ARG A 148 10.42 -3.38 -12.56
N TYR A 149 10.17 -4.65 -12.26
CA TYR A 149 10.13 -5.70 -13.28
C TYR A 149 9.13 -5.38 -14.40
N VAL A 150 7.93 -4.94 -14.07
CA VAL A 150 6.90 -4.55 -15.06
C VAL A 150 7.35 -3.33 -15.86
N LEU A 151 7.91 -2.32 -15.21
CA LEU A 151 8.38 -1.09 -15.86
C LEU A 151 9.61 -1.33 -16.76
N GLU A 152 10.50 -2.24 -16.40
CA GLU A 152 11.60 -2.65 -17.27
C GLU A 152 11.11 -3.41 -18.52
N ARG A 153 10.11 -4.25 -18.39
CA ARG A 153 9.44 -4.86 -19.54
C ARG A 153 8.78 -3.80 -20.43
N TYR A 154 8.11 -2.82 -19.83
CA TYR A 154 7.54 -1.69 -20.57
C TYR A 154 8.60 -0.91 -21.34
N ARG A 155 9.74 -0.65 -20.71
CA ARG A 155 10.90 0.00 -21.37
C ARG A 155 11.46 -0.86 -22.52
N ALA A 156 11.55 -2.17 -22.34
CA ALA A 156 12.11 -3.09 -23.34
C ALA A 156 11.29 -3.11 -24.65
N VAL A 157 10.03 -2.77 -24.62
CA VAL A 157 9.16 -2.69 -25.81
C VAL A 157 8.97 -1.24 -26.32
N GLY A 158 9.81 -0.29 -25.84
CA GLY A 158 9.87 1.10 -26.34
C GLY A 158 9.19 2.13 -25.44
N GLY A 159 8.57 1.71 -24.33
CA GLY A 159 8.00 2.63 -23.34
C GLY A 159 9.08 3.41 -22.59
N ARG A 160 8.68 4.55 -22.01
CA ARG A 160 9.56 5.38 -21.19
C ARG A 160 8.98 5.50 -19.77
N TYR A 161 9.82 5.28 -18.76
CA TYR A 161 9.47 5.56 -17.39
C TYR A 161 10.61 6.22 -16.61
N GLU A 162 10.24 6.93 -15.57
CA GLU A 162 11.14 7.51 -14.59
C GLU A 162 10.70 7.08 -13.19
N GLU A 163 11.62 6.56 -12.38
CA GLU A 163 11.42 6.33 -10.95
C GLU A 163 12.03 7.49 -10.18
N GLN A 164 11.23 8.18 -9.37
CA GLN A 164 11.65 9.28 -8.51
C GLN A 164 11.49 8.88 -7.04
N LEU A 165 12.62 8.67 -6.37
CA LEU A 165 12.69 8.32 -4.96
C LEU A 165 12.84 9.58 -4.12
N ILE A 166 11.87 9.85 -3.24
CA ILE A 166 11.93 10.97 -2.31
C ILE A 166 12.51 10.47 -0.98
N SER A 167 13.69 10.99 -0.66
CA SER A 167 14.38 10.62 0.58
C SER A 167 13.68 11.20 1.81
N GLY A 168 13.48 10.37 2.83
CA GLY A 168 12.80 10.73 4.06
C GLY A 168 11.26 10.74 3.96
N SER A 169 10.69 10.33 2.84
CA SER A 169 9.24 10.31 2.61
C SER A 169 8.63 8.93 2.89
N GLY A 170 7.40 8.91 3.43
CA GLY A 170 6.60 7.72 3.65
C GLY A 170 5.77 7.32 2.43
N HIS A 171 4.67 6.60 2.68
CA HIS A 171 3.73 6.16 1.64
C HIS A 171 3.04 7.34 0.95
N GLY A 172 2.62 8.32 1.71
CA GLY A 172 1.97 9.53 1.22
C GLY A 172 2.98 10.64 0.89
N CYS A 173 3.79 10.48 -0.15
CA CYS A 173 4.79 11.48 -0.52
C CYS A 173 4.22 12.90 -0.65
N MET A 174 2.98 13.03 -1.09
CA MET A 174 2.29 14.33 -1.18
C MET A 174 1.87 14.88 0.18
N LEU A 175 1.96 14.10 1.25
CA LEU A 175 1.65 14.54 2.61
C LEU A 175 2.87 15.09 3.32
N ASP A 176 4.01 14.45 3.14
CA ASP A 176 5.25 14.81 3.84
C ASP A 176 6.26 15.57 2.96
N HIS A 177 6.11 15.55 1.61
CA HIS A 177 6.99 16.23 0.67
C HIS A 177 6.22 16.85 -0.51
N GLU A 178 5.10 17.54 -0.24
CA GLU A 178 4.20 18.10 -1.25
C GLU A 178 4.94 18.94 -2.31
N ASP A 179 5.76 19.89 -1.88
CA ASP A 179 6.51 20.78 -2.80
C ASP A 179 7.39 19.97 -3.78
N ARG A 180 8.03 18.91 -3.29
CA ARG A 180 8.87 18.06 -4.12
C ARG A 180 8.04 17.27 -5.14
N VAL A 181 6.90 16.73 -4.72
CA VAL A 181 5.98 16.02 -5.62
C VAL A 181 5.45 16.97 -6.70
N VAL A 182 5.02 18.15 -6.32
CA VAL A 182 4.53 19.18 -7.26
C VAL A 182 5.62 19.54 -8.28
N ALA A 183 6.85 19.78 -7.83
CA ALA A 183 7.96 20.10 -8.72
C ALA A 183 8.25 18.96 -9.73
N LEU A 184 8.23 17.70 -9.28
CA LEU A 184 8.42 16.54 -10.15
C LEU A 184 7.32 16.39 -11.18
N LEU A 185 6.06 16.61 -10.79
CA LEU A 185 4.91 16.59 -11.69
C LEU A 185 4.99 17.69 -12.73
N GLN A 186 5.33 18.92 -12.33
CA GLN A 186 5.52 20.04 -13.25
C GLN A 186 6.62 19.76 -14.27
N GLN A 187 7.76 19.23 -13.82
CA GLN A 187 8.88 18.89 -14.70
C GLN A 187 8.51 17.77 -15.69
N PHE A 188 7.66 16.84 -15.29
CA PHE A 188 7.27 15.71 -16.13
C PHE A 188 6.21 16.07 -17.16
N ILE A 189 5.31 17.00 -16.84
CA ILE A 189 4.17 17.39 -17.70
C ILE A 189 4.56 18.50 -18.68
N LEU A 190 5.42 19.45 -18.27
CA LEU A 190 5.84 20.62 -19.07
C LEU A 190 7.09 20.33 -19.90
#